data_c4af2496c1023cac63e8fa705d967158
#
_entry.id   c4af2496c1023cac63e8fa705d967158
#
_cell.length_a   1.000
_cell.length_b   1.000
_cell.length_c   1.000
_cell.angle_alpha   90.00
_cell.angle_beta   90.00
_cell.angle_gamma   90.00
#
_symmetry.space_group_name_H-M   'P 1'
#
loop_
_entity.id
_entity.type
_entity.pdbx_description
1 polymer ?
#
loop_
_entity_poly.entity_id
_entity_poly.type
_entity_poly.pdbx_seq_one_letter_code
_entity_poly.pdbx_strand_id
1 'polypeptide(L)'
;MTCTDEELVARSRGGDVDSFNELILRWERPIYALAYRVIGREDEARDVCQEAFLRAFRALPGFKGEAKFSSWLYRITLNLCRDWIRRRRRAPMSQMPEGADPIELASQAGPVESIEDLAARRELTEVVERAMTLLPDEQRTAIILKEYHGMTFQEIADLQGCPLSTVKTRLYQGLTVLRRELTRNGHLRTSSLHRPERV
;
A
#
# COMPACT_ATOMS: atom_id res chain seq x y z
N MET A 1 -22.45 17.31 8.94
CA MET A 1 -21.04 17.74 8.93
C MET A 1 -20.19 16.52 9.27
N THR A 2 -19.31 16.09 8.39
CA THR A 2 -18.39 14.97 8.65
C THR A 2 -17.24 15.50 9.50
N CYS A 3 -17.03 14.92 10.71
CA CYS A 3 -15.90 15.27 11.57
C CYS A 3 -14.57 15.01 10.87
N THR A 4 -13.57 15.86 11.10
CA THR A 4 -12.21 15.65 10.61
C THR A 4 -11.52 14.54 11.42
N ASP A 5 -10.43 13.96 10.88
CA ASP A 5 -9.64 12.97 11.62
C ASP A 5 -9.06 13.55 12.92
N GLU A 6 -8.65 14.82 12.88
CA GLU A 6 -8.11 15.55 14.04
C GLU A 6 -9.15 15.70 15.15
N GLU A 7 -10.40 16.00 14.79
CA GLU A 7 -11.51 16.10 15.75
C GLU A 7 -11.84 14.74 16.37
N LEU A 8 -11.90 13.68 15.54
CA LEU A 8 -12.15 12.32 16.01
C LEU A 8 -11.03 11.84 16.94
N VAL A 9 -9.77 12.11 16.58
CA VAL A 9 -8.61 11.81 17.42
C VAL A 9 -8.70 12.54 18.77
N ALA A 10 -9.04 13.83 18.76
CA ALA A 10 -9.15 14.61 19.99
C ALA A 10 -10.22 14.06 20.94
N ARG A 11 -11.38 13.68 20.41
CA ARG A 11 -12.47 13.06 21.19
C ARG A 11 -12.08 11.68 21.70
N SER A 12 -11.48 10.85 20.84
CA SER A 12 -11.03 9.51 21.23
C SER A 12 -9.98 9.53 22.34
N ARG A 13 -9.08 10.51 22.33
CA ARG A 13 -8.12 10.74 23.44
C ARG A 13 -8.82 11.11 24.74
N GLY A 14 -9.98 11.75 24.65
CA GLY A 14 -10.86 12.05 25.79
C GLY A 14 -11.69 10.85 26.30
N GLY A 15 -11.52 9.66 25.68
CA GLY A 15 -12.23 8.44 26.07
C GLY A 15 -13.48 8.12 25.24
N ASP A 16 -13.76 8.90 24.18
CA ASP A 16 -14.87 8.63 23.25
C ASP A 16 -14.47 7.49 22.29
N VAL A 17 -14.94 6.28 22.61
CA VAL A 17 -14.69 5.07 21.81
C VAL A 17 -15.40 5.15 20.46
N ASP A 18 -16.56 5.78 20.36
CA ASP A 18 -17.32 5.87 19.12
C ASP A 18 -16.58 6.73 18.08
N SER A 19 -15.91 7.78 18.51
CA SER A 19 -15.01 8.56 17.63
C SER A 19 -13.85 7.71 17.08
N PHE A 20 -13.31 6.77 17.86
CA PHE A 20 -12.28 5.85 17.34
C PHE A 20 -12.88 4.83 16.37
N ASN A 21 -14.07 4.32 16.63
CA ASN A 21 -14.77 3.43 15.70
C ASN A 21 -15.01 4.11 14.35
N GLU A 22 -15.32 5.40 14.33
CA GLU A 22 -15.46 6.18 13.09
C GLU A 22 -14.12 6.28 12.34
N LEU A 23 -12.99 6.45 13.04
CA LEU A 23 -11.64 6.38 12.43
C LEU A 23 -11.37 4.99 11.84
N ILE A 24 -11.75 3.90 12.52
CA ILE A 24 -11.62 2.55 11.98
C ILE A 24 -12.41 2.43 10.68
N LEU A 25 -13.70 2.77 10.67
CA LEU A 25 -14.55 2.68 9.48
C LEU A 25 -14.00 3.46 8.29
N ARG A 26 -13.37 4.62 8.54
CA ARG A 26 -12.77 5.47 7.52
C ARG A 26 -11.48 4.89 6.95
N TRP A 27 -10.64 4.30 7.80
CA TRP A 27 -9.28 3.89 7.46
C TRP A 27 -9.08 2.38 7.29
N GLU A 28 -10.04 1.53 7.69
CA GLU A 28 -9.91 0.07 7.58
C GLU A 28 -9.59 -0.37 6.17
N ARG A 29 -10.36 0.09 5.18
CA ARG A 29 -10.18 -0.29 3.78
C ARG A 29 -8.82 0.17 3.20
N PRO A 30 -8.38 1.44 3.35
CA PRO A 30 -7.04 1.86 2.93
C PRO A 30 -5.90 1.09 3.62
N ILE A 31 -6.01 0.81 4.91
CA ILE A 31 -4.98 0.11 5.69
C ILE A 31 -4.91 -1.37 5.31
N TYR A 32 -6.05 -2.03 5.18
CA TYR A 32 -6.12 -3.39 4.66
C TYR A 32 -5.50 -3.49 3.25
N ALA A 33 -5.87 -2.57 2.35
CA ALA A 33 -5.33 -2.52 1.00
C ALA A 33 -3.81 -2.35 0.96
N LEU A 34 -3.25 -1.51 1.85
CA LEU A 34 -1.80 -1.37 2.00
C LEU A 34 -1.17 -2.68 2.44
N ALA A 35 -1.68 -3.28 3.54
CA ALA A 35 -1.16 -4.52 4.09
C ALA A 35 -1.19 -5.64 3.04
N TYR A 36 -2.33 -5.81 2.36
CA TYR A 36 -2.48 -6.82 1.31
C TYR A 36 -1.49 -6.65 0.16
N ARG A 37 -1.35 -5.43 -0.40
CA ARG A 37 -0.39 -5.18 -1.49
C ARG A 37 1.07 -5.40 -1.08
N VAL A 38 1.40 -5.15 0.18
CA VAL A 38 2.77 -5.36 0.69
C VAL A 38 3.05 -6.82 0.98
N ILE A 39 2.10 -7.55 1.58
CA ILE A 39 2.27 -8.92 2.08
C ILE A 39 1.90 -9.96 1.01
N GLY A 40 0.86 -9.70 0.19
CA GLY A 40 0.35 -10.59 -0.84
C GLY A 40 -0.47 -11.78 -0.30
N ARG A 41 -0.96 -11.72 0.94
CA ARG A 41 -1.77 -12.78 1.57
C ARG A 41 -2.92 -12.16 2.35
N GLU A 42 -4.13 -12.63 2.06
CA GLU A 42 -5.35 -12.04 2.59
C GLU A 42 -5.46 -12.15 4.10
N ASP A 43 -5.32 -13.37 4.64
CA ASP A 43 -5.44 -13.61 6.09
C ASP A 43 -4.42 -12.81 6.89
N GLU A 44 -3.18 -12.84 6.46
CA GLU A 44 -2.08 -12.09 7.09
C GLU A 44 -2.26 -10.57 6.99
N ALA A 45 -2.80 -10.09 5.87
CA ALA A 45 -3.13 -8.67 5.70
C ALA A 45 -4.26 -8.24 6.63
N ARG A 46 -5.25 -9.11 6.85
CA ARG A 46 -6.35 -8.87 7.79
C ARG A 46 -5.84 -8.78 9.22
N ASP A 47 -4.96 -9.72 9.62
CA ASP A 47 -4.34 -9.73 10.94
C ASP A 47 -3.48 -8.47 11.17
N VAL A 48 -2.69 -8.08 10.18
CA VAL A 48 -1.89 -6.84 10.23
C VAL A 48 -2.79 -5.60 10.34
N CYS A 49 -3.90 -5.56 9.61
CA CYS A 49 -4.85 -4.46 9.69
C CYS A 49 -5.45 -4.35 11.09
N GLN A 50 -5.93 -5.44 11.68
CA GLN A 50 -6.46 -5.47 13.04
C GLN A 50 -5.42 -5.04 14.08
N GLU A 51 -4.22 -5.60 14.00
CA GLU A 51 -3.12 -5.26 14.92
C GLU A 51 -2.70 -3.79 14.78
N ALA A 52 -2.76 -3.22 13.56
CA ALA A 52 -2.47 -1.80 13.35
C ALA A 52 -3.45 -0.91 14.11
N PHE A 53 -4.76 -1.18 14.06
CA PHE A 53 -5.76 -0.44 14.80
C PHE A 53 -5.65 -0.67 16.31
N LEU A 54 -5.37 -1.88 16.76
CA LEU A 54 -5.14 -2.16 18.18
C LEU A 54 -3.94 -1.38 18.72
N ARG A 55 -2.84 -1.33 17.97
CA ARG A 55 -1.67 -0.51 18.35
C ARG A 55 -1.98 0.97 18.31
N ALA A 56 -2.69 1.43 17.29
CA ALA A 56 -3.13 2.81 17.20
C ALA A 56 -3.99 3.19 18.41
N PHE A 57 -4.99 2.40 18.77
CA PHE A 57 -5.84 2.65 19.93
C PHE A 57 -5.05 2.76 21.23
N ARG A 58 -4.16 1.78 21.47
CA ARG A 58 -3.32 1.76 22.70
C ARG A 58 -2.35 2.94 22.77
N ALA A 59 -1.83 3.39 21.62
CA ALA A 59 -0.86 4.47 21.56
C ALA A 59 -1.49 5.87 21.39
N LEU A 60 -2.82 5.92 21.15
CA LEU A 60 -3.55 7.18 20.89
C LEU A 60 -3.43 8.21 22.03
N PRO A 61 -3.46 7.83 23.32
CA PRO A 61 -3.27 8.80 24.40
C PRO A 61 -1.96 9.58 24.31
N GLY A 62 -0.89 8.96 23.77
CA GLY A 62 0.41 9.57 23.57
C GLY A 62 0.59 10.26 22.19
N PHE A 63 -0.39 10.19 21.32
CA PHE A 63 -0.31 10.81 20.00
C PHE A 63 -0.36 12.34 20.11
N LYS A 64 0.74 13.01 19.76
CA LYS A 64 0.88 14.48 19.95
C LYS A 64 0.26 15.32 18.84
N GLY A 65 -0.16 14.72 17.72
CA GLY A 65 -0.69 15.48 16.57
C GLY A 65 0.38 16.18 15.73
N GLU A 66 1.67 15.88 15.91
CA GLU A 66 2.79 16.43 15.12
C GLU A 66 2.73 15.98 13.65
N ALA A 67 2.02 14.91 13.37
CA ALA A 67 1.75 14.39 12.02
C ALA A 67 0.24 14.11 11.88
N LYS A 68 -0.24 14.01 10.63
CA LYS A 68 -1.62 13.56 10.37
C LYS A 68 -1.83 12.16 10.94
N PHE A 69 -3.04 11.91 11.48
CA PHE A 69 -3.43 10.58 11.97
C PHE A 69 -3.20 9.48 10.92
N SER A 70 -3.58 9.75 9.68
CA SER A 70 -3.36 8.83 8.57
C SER A 70 -1.89 8.46 8.40
N SER A 71 -0.97 9.42 8.36
CA SER A 71 0.47 9.16 8.22
C SER A 71 1.01 8.33 9.37
N TRP A 72 0.55 8.61 10.59
CA TRP A 72 0.92 7.84 11.77
C TRP A 72 0.41 6.39 11.70
N LEU A 73 -0.84 6.18 11.28
CA LEU A 73 -1.44 4.86 11.11
C LEU A 73 -0.74 4.06 10.00
N TYR A 74 -0.42 4.70 8.86
CA TYR A 74 0.39 4.10 7.80
C TYR A 74 1.75 3.64 8.30
N ARG A 75 2.41 4.43 9.16
CA ARG A 75 3.71 4.06 9.76
C ARG A 75 3.60 2.81 10.63
N ILE A 76 2.56 2.72 11.47
CA ILE A 76 2.27 1.53 12.29
C ILE A 76 2.11 0.31 11.39
N THR A 77 1.27 0.42 10.35
CA THR A 77 0.97 -0.66 9.41
C THR A 77 2.21 -1.13 8.66
N LEU A 78 3.01 -0.22 8.11
CA LEU A 78 4.24 -0.56 7.40
C LEU A 78 5.27 -1.25 8.31
N ASN A 79 5.37 -0.84 9.56
CA ASN A 79 6.25 -1.51 10.51
C ASN A 79 5.80 -2.95 10.77
N LEU A 80 4.49 -3.17 10.92
CA LEU A 80 3.91 -4.51 11.04
C LEU A 80 4.18 -5.37 9.80
N CYS A 81 3.99 -4.82 8.62
CA CYS A 81 4.29 -5.52 7.35
C CYS A 81 5.78 -5.92 7.28
N ARG A 82 6.71 -4.99 7.63
CA ARG A 82 8.16 -5.27 7.65
C ARG A 82 8.50 -6.37 8.65
N ASP A 83 7.91 -6.33 9.83
CA ASP A 83 8.11 -7.36 10.87
C ASP A 83 7.60 -8.72 10.40
N TRP A 84 6.46 -8.75 9.72
CA TRP A 84 5.90 -9.96 9.13
C TRP A 84 6.83 -10.54 8.05
N ILE A 85 7.28 -9.73 7.08
CA ILE A 85 8.21 -10.14 6.02
C ILE A 85 9.51 -10.68 6.63
N ARG A 86 10.06 -10.00 7.64
CA ARG A 86 11.28 -10.41 8.33
C ARG A 86 11.11 -11.76 9.03
N ARG A 87 9.97 -11.99 9.69
CA ARG A 87 9.66 -13.28 10.33
C ARG A 87 9.55 -14.39 9.30
N ARG A 88 8.84 -14.16 8.20
CA ARG A 88 8.67 -15.15 7.13
C ARG A 88 9.99 -15.54 6.47
N ARG A 89 10.90 -14.59 6.23
CA ARG A 89 12.23 -14.88 5.67
C ARG A 89 13.10 -15.74 6.59
N ARG A 90 12.83 -15.76 7.90
CA ARG A 90 13.56 -16.56 8.89
C ARG A 90 12.93 -17.93 9.13
N ALA A 91 11.67 -18.13 8.76
CA ALA A 91 11.00 -19.42 8.89
C ALA A 91 11.55 -20.39 7.83
N PRO A 92 11.79 -21.69 8.17
CA PRO A 92 12.15 -22.69 7.17
C PRO A 92 11.07 -22.76 6.07
N MET A 93 11.51 -23.01 4.85
CA MET A 93 10.68 -23.02 3.63
C MET A 93 9.73 -24.23 3.64
N SER A 94 8.70 -24.19 4.47
CA SER A 94 7.60 -25.13 4.52
C SER A 94 6.33 -24.35 4.20
N GLN A 95 5.76 -24.68 3.04
CA GLN A 95 4.51 -24.13 2.49
C GLN A 95 4.59 -22.73 1.85
N MET A 96 4.87 -22.72 0.55
CA MET A 96 4.32 -21.70 -0.32
C MET A 96 2.84 -22.04 -0.55
N PRO A 97 1.88 -21.20 -0.16
CA PRO A 97 0.53 -21.29 -0.68
C PRO A 97 0.50 -20.63 -2.06
N GLU A 98 0.00 -21.38 -3.01
CA GLU A 98 -0.36 -20.91 -4.33
C GLU A 98 -1.49 -19.87 -4.25
N GLY A 99 -1.41 -18.85 -5.13
CA GLY A 99 -2.53 -18.06 -5.64
C GLY A 99 -3.32 -17.27 -4.59
N ALA A 100 -2.95 -16.01 -4.39
CA ALA A 100 -3.92 -15.05 -3.89
C ALA A 100 -4.85 -14.67 -5.04
N ASP A 101 -6.16 -14.90 -4.88
CA ASP A 101 -7.16 -14.33 -5.77
C ASP A 101 -7.03 -12.80 -5.78
N PRO A 102 -7.10 -12.15 -6.95
CA PRO A 102 -7.06 -10.70 -7.03
C PRO A 102 -8.27 -10.15 -6.25
N ILE A 103 -8.03 -9.55 -5.11
CA ILE A 103 -9.09 -8.82 -4.43
C ILE A 103 -9.46 -7.65 -5.35
N GLU A 104 -10.66 -7.71 -5.85
CA GLU A 104 -11.35 -6.60 -6.49
C GLU A 104 -11.54 -5.49 -5.45
N LEU A 105 -10.46 -4.77 -5.17
CA LEU A 105 -10.53 -3.48 -4.50
C LEU A 105 -11.26 -2.56 -5.48
N ALA A 106 -12.59 -2.63 -5.43
CA ALA A 106 -13.49 -1.90 -6.27
C ALA A 106 -13.02 -0.44 -6.37
N SER A 107 -12.36 -0.13 -7.48
CA SER A 107 -12.38 1.22 -8.01
C SER A 107 -13.84 1.60 -8.14
N GLN A 108 -14.15 2.83 -7.73
CA GLN A 108 -15.48 3.41 -7.80
C GLN A 108 -16.11 3.09 -9.15
N ALA A 109 -17.39 2.74 -9.12
CA ALA A 109 -18.20 2.37 -10.26
C ALA A 109 -17.96 3.32 -11.45
N GLY A 110 -17.21 2.85 -12.41
CA GLY A 110 -17.10 3.43 -13.74
C GLY A 110 -18.25 2.90 -14.62
N PRO A 111 -18.40 3.42 -15.83
CA PRO A 111 -19.42 2.98 -16.78
C PRO A 111 -19.32 1.46 -16.99
N VAL A 112 -20.46 0.84 -17.27
CA VAL A 112 -20.61 -0.62 -17.50
C VAL A 112 -19.54 -1.07 -18.51
N GLU A 113 -18.47 -1.67 -17.99
CA GLU A 113 -17.40 -2.25 -18.83
C GLU A 113 -17.91 -3.55 -19.46
N SER A 114 -17.46 -3.85 -20.68
CA SER A 114 -17.78 -5.12 -21.33
C SER A 114 -17.10 -6.28 -20.59
N ILE A 115 -17.63 -7.50 -20.76
CA ILE A 115 -17.03 -8.72 -20.16
C ILE A 115 -15.58 -8.92 -20.64
N GLU A 116 -15.30 -8.53 -21.90
CA GLU A 116 -13.98 -8.60 -22.52
C GLU A 116 -13.00 -7.60 -21.87
N ASP A 117 -13.46 -6.36 -21.59
CA ASP A 117 -12.66 -5.35 -20.90
C ASP A 117 -12.34 -5.76 -19.45
N LEU A 118 -13.30 -6.37 -18.76
CA LEU A 118 -13.11 -6.93 -17.41
C LEU A 118 -12.09 -8.08 -17.42
N ALA A 119 -12.15 -8.97 -18.40
CA ALA A 119 -11.20 -10.08 -18.52
C ALA A 119 -9.78 -9.55 -18.79
N ALA A 120 -9.62 -8.63 -19.75
CA ALA A 120 -8.34 -8.01 -20.07
C ALA A 120 -7.74 -7.23 -18.89
N ARG A 121 -8.59 -6.56 -18.11
CA ARG A 121 -8.17 -5.84 -16.89
C ARG A 121 -7.71 -6.80 -15.81
N ARG A 122 -8.38 -7.93 -15.60
CA ARG A 122 -7.95 -8.97 -14.65
C ARG A 122 -6.60 -9.54 -15.05
N GLU A 123 -6.44 -9.92 -16.31
CA GLU A 123 -5.16 -10.44 -16.81
C GLU A 123 -4.01 -9.44 -16.61
N LEU A 124 -4.24 -8.16 -16.93
CA LEU A 124 -3.24 -7.11 -16.70
C LEU A 124 -2.93 -6.95 -15.20
N THR A 125 -3.93 -7.00 -14.34
CA THR A 125 -3.75 -6.91 -12.87
C THR A 125 -2.87 -8.04 -12.36
N GLU A 126 -3.14 -9.29 -12.75
CA GLU A 126 -2.34 -10.45 -12.36
C GLU A 126 -0.88 -10.33 -12.84
N VAL A 127 -0.66 -9.82 -14.05
CA VAL A 127 0.69 -9.62 -14.58
C VAL A 127 1.43 -8.56 -13.79
N VAL A 128 0.77 -7.45 -13.46
CA VAL A 128 1.35 -6.38 -12.61
C VAL A 128 1.67 -6.93 -11.22
N GLU A 129 0.77 -7.66 -10.59
CA GLU A 129 0.99 -8.24 -9.27
C GLU A 129 2.17 -9.22 -9.26
N ARG A 130 2.25 -10.11 -10.25
CA ARG A 130 3.42 -10.99 -10.43
C ARG A 130 4.71 -10.20 -10.61
N ALA A 131 4.70 -9.16 -11.42
CA ALA A 131 5.88 -8.31 -11.60
C ALA A 131 6.27 -7.56 -10.31
N MET A 132 5.29 -7.15 -9.52
CA MET A 132 5.52 -6.52 -8.21
C MET A 132 6.24 -7.46 -7.22
N THR A 133 6.00 -8.77 -7.28
CA THR A 133 6.69 -9.72 -6.39
C THR A 133 8.19 -9.83 -6.66
N LEU A 134 8.64 -9.47 -7.86
CA LEU A 134 10.06 -9.48 -8.23
C LEU A 134 10.85 -8.28 -7.66
N LEU A 135 10.14 -7.27 -7.16
CA LEU A 135 10.77 -6.07 -6.62
C LEU A 135 11.28 -6.29 -5.19
N PRO A 136 12.43 -5.69 -4.82
CA PRO A 136 12.78 -5.50 -3.42
C PRO A 136 11.66 -4.81 -2.65
N ASP A 137 11.46 -5.18 -1.38
CA ASP A 137 10.32 -4.71 -0.56
C ASP A 137 10.23 -3.19 -0.49
N GLU A 138 11.38 -2.50 -0.39
CA GLU A 138 11.41 -1.03 -0.32
C GLU A 138 10.98 -0.37 -1.63
N GLN A 139 11.32 -0.96 -2.78
CA GLN A 139 10.90 -0.46 -4.09
C GLN A 139 9.40 -0.70 -4.29
N ARG A 140 8.93 -1.92 -3.97
CA ARG A 140 7.52 -2.29 -4.02
C ARG A 140 6.69 -1.37 -3.13
N THR A 141 7.11 -1.16 -1.88
CA THR A 141 6.42 -0.26 -0.94
C THR A 141 6.37 1.17 -1.45
N ALA A 142 7.46 1.69 -2.04
CA ALA A 142 7.48 3.05 -2.59
C ALA A 142 6.46 3.21 -3.73
N ILE A 143 6.33 2.23 -4.62
CA ILE A 143 5.34 2.22 -5.70
C ILE A 143 3.92 2.15 -5.12
N ILE A 144 3.67 1.24 -4.17
CA ILE A 144 2.35 1.10 -3.54
C ILE A 144 1.90 2.42 -2.92
N LEU A 145 2.75 3.05 -2.13
CA LEU A 145 2.43 4.33 -1.48
C LEU A 145 2.20 5.46 -2.48
N LYS A 146 2.99 5.50 -3.56
CA LYS A 146 2.87 6.55 -4.57
C LYS A 146 1.65 6.39 -5.44
N GLU A 147 1.47 5.19 -6.04
CA GLU A 147 0.49 4.96 -7.10
C GLU A 147 -0.90 4.58 -6.56
N TYR A 148 -0.98 3.86 -5.45
CA TYR A 148 -2.26 3.40 -4.89
C TYR A 148 -2.77 4.27 -3.72
N HIS A 149 -1.87 4.96 -3.02
CA HIS A 149 -2.25 5.81 -1.89
C HIS A 149 -2.03 7.30 -2.15
N GLY A 150 -1.55 7.68 -3.35
CA GLY A 150 -1.41 9.06 -3.79
C GLY A 150 -0.43 9.91 -2.96
N MET A 151 0.48 9.29 -2.21
CA MET A 151 1.38 10.00 -1.31
C MET A 151 2.42 10.81 -2.06
N THR A 152 2.80 11.93 -1.48
CA THR A 152 3.93 12.73 -1.96
C THR A 152 5.26 12.02 -1.67
N PHE A 153 6.30 12.35 -2.41
CA PHE A 153 7.64 11.81 -2.16
C PHE A 153 8.14 12.10 -0.74
N GLN A 154 7.77 13.26 -0.18
CA GLN A 154 8.15 13.63 1.18
C GLN A 154 7.45 12.73 2.21
N GLU A 155 6.14 12.53 2.10
CA GLU A 155 5.40 11.63 2.99
C GLU A 155 5.95 10.19 2.94
N ILE A 156 6.32 9.69 1.75
CA ILE A 156 6.94 8.37 1.59
C ILE A 156 8.32 8.34 2.26
N ALA A 157 9.13 9.40 2.11
CA ALA A 157 10.44 9.52 2.74
C ALA A 157 10.33 9.46 4.26
N ASP A 158 9.39 10.20 4.83
CA ASP A 158 9.10 10.22 6.27
C ASP A 158 8.63 8.85 6.78
N LEU A 159 7.77 8.16 5.99
CA LEU A 159 7.27 6.82 6.32
C LEU A 159 8.36 5.74 6.21
N GLN A 160 9.21 5.82 5.19
CA GLN A 160 10.29 4.86 5.00
C GLN A 160 11.53 5.15 5.84
N GLY A 161 11.62 6.33 6.45
CA GLY A 161 12.77 6.77 7.25
C GLY A 161 14.04 6.91 6.41
N CYS A 162 13.93 7.46 5.19
CA CYS A 162 15.05 7.62 4.27
C CYS A 162 14.98 8.96 3.52
N PRO A 163 16.11 9.44 2.95
CA PRO A 163 16.12 10.68 2.17
C PRO A 163 15.14 10.64 0.98
N LEU A 164 14.57 11.78 0.63
CA LEU A 164 13.65 11.92 -0.52
C LEU A 164 14.29 11.46 -1.83
N SER A 165 15.59 11.70 -2.04
CA SER A 165 16.34 11.19 -3.20
C SER A 165 16.34 9.67 -3.27
N THR A 166 16.42 8.99 -2.13
CA THR A 166 16.36 7.53 -2.02
C THR A 166 14.98 7.01 -2.45
N VAL A 167 13.90 7.68 -2.02
CA VAL A 167 12.53 7.31 -2.44
C VAL A 167 12.37 7.43 -3.95
N LYS A 168 12.82 8.54 -4.54
CA LYS A 168 12.81 8.72 -6.01
C LYS A 168 13.57 7.61 -6.72
N THR A 169 14.77 7.30 -6.25
CA THR A 169 15.58 6.21 -6.82
C THR A 169 14.87 4.86 -6.73
N ARG A 170 14.31 4.50 -5.55
CA ARG A 170 13.55 3.27 -5.35
C ARG A 170 12.35 3.18 -6.30
N LEU A 171 11.58 4.26 -6.43
CA LEU A 171 10.42 4.31 -7.31
C LEU A 171 10.83 4.09 -8.77
N TYR A 172 11.77 4.89 -9.29
CA TYR A 172 12.16 4.78 -10.70
C TYR A 172 12.84 3.45 -11.05
N GLN A 173 13.64 2.90 -10.16
CA GLN A 173 14.21 1.56 -10.34
C GLN A 173 13.10 0.50 -10.38
N GLY A 174 12.16 0.54 -9.44
CA GLY A 174 11.02 -0.38 -9.43
C GLY A 174 10.16 -0.27 -10.69
N LEU A 175 9.81 0.94 -11.11
CA LEU A 175 9.06 1.16 -12.36
C LEU A 175 9.81 0.65 -13.59
N THR A 176 11.13 0.77 -13.62
CA THR A 176 11.97 0.23 -14.71
C THR A 176 11.89 -1.30 -14.77
N VAL A 177 11.92 -1.98 -13.63
CA VAL A 177 11.75 -3.44 -13.56
C VAL A 177 10.34 -3.84 -14.02
N LEU A 178 9.29 -3.17 -13.52
CA LEU A 178 7.91 -3.44 -13.91
C LEU A 178 7.73 -3.27 -15.41
N ARG A 179 8.22 -2.15 -15.99
CA ARG A 179 8.13 -1.91 -17.43
C ARG A 179 8.79 -3.03 -18.23
N ARG A 180 9.99 -3.48 -17.83
CA ARG A 180 10.68 -4.56 -18.50
C ARG A 180 9.88 -5.87 -18.48
N GLU A 181 9.30 -6.22 -17.34
CA GLU A 181 8.50 -7.44 -17.19
C GLU A 181 7.19 -7.38 -17.99
N LEU A 182 6.49 -6.24 -17.96
CA LEU A 182 5.27 -6.03 -18.75
C LEU A 182 5.55 -6.04 -20.28
N THR A 183 6.69 -5.51 -20.70
CA THR A 183 7.11 -5.56 -22.11
C THR A 183 7.44 -6.99 -22.52
N ARG A 184 8.15 -7.74 -21.69
CA ARG A 184 8.50 -9.15 -21.95
C ARG A 184 7.27 -10.04 -22.13
N ASN A 185 6.22 -9.76 -21.35
CA ASN A 185 4.96 -10.51 -21.37
C ASN A 185 3.97 -9.98 -22.45
N GLY A 186 4.37 -9.05 -23.32
CA GLY A 186 3.56 -8.57 -24.43
C GLY A 186 2.46 -7.56 -24.06
N HIS A 187 2.35 -7.16 -22.78
CA HIS A 187 1.32 -6.22 -22.31
C HIS A 187 1.67 -4.73 -22.55
N LEU A 188 2.92 -4.42 -22.86
CA LEU A 188 3.35 -3.09 -23.29
C LEU A 188 4.01 -3.18 -24.65
N ARG A 189 3.48 -2.45 -25.64
CA ARG A 189 4.21 -2.20 -26.88
C ARG A 189 5.39 -1.28 -26.55
N THR A 190 6.57 -1.57 -27.10
CA THR A 190 7.72 -0.66 -27.09
C THR A 190 7.40 0.58 -27.90
N SER A 191 6.64 1.52 -27.34
CA SER A 191 6.60 2.87 -27.89
C SER A 191 7.93 3.53 -27.55
N SER A 192 8.70 3.86 -28.59
CA SER A 192 9.93 4.63 -28.52
C SER A 192 9.66 5.94 -27.77
N LEU A 193 10.04 6.00 -26.51
CA LEU A 193 10.08 7.26 -25.77
C LEU A 193 11.18 8.12 -26.38
N HIS A 194 10.72 9.17 -27.04
CA HIS A 194 11.52 10.32 -27.44
C HIS A 194 12.38 10.76 -26.25
N ARG A 195 13.70 10.64 -26.44
CA ARG A 195 14.72 11.11 -25.49
C ARG A 195 14.62 12.64 -25.49
N PRO A 196 14.35 13.33 -24.37
CA PRO A 196 14.48 14.78 -24.36
C PRO A 196 15.93 15.13 -24.65
N GLU A 197 16.15 15.84 -25.75
CA GLU A 197 17.44 16.43 -26.09
C GLU A 197 17.89 17.35 -24.94
N ARG A 198 19.12 17.18 -24.56
CA ARG A 198 19.83 18.11 -23.65
C ARG A 198 19.98 19.44 -24.38
N VAL A 199 19.40 20.49 -23.82
CA VAL A 199 19.84 21.86 -24.01
C VAL A 199 20.40 22.35 -22.69
#